data_347ae4c7e2b41df4c50c9165f434f90f
#
_entry.id   347ae4c7e2b41df4c50c9165f434f90f
#
_cell.length_a   1.000
_cell.length_b   1.000
_cell.length_c   1.000
_cell.angle_alpha   90.00
_cell.angle_beta   90.00
_cell.angle_gamma   90.00
#
_symmetry.space_group_name_H-M   'P 1'
#
loop_
_entity.id
_entity.type
_entity.pdbx_description
1 polymer ?
#
loop_
_entity_poly.entity_id
_entity_poly.type
_entity_poly.pdbx_seq_one_letter_code
_entity_poly.pdbx_strand_id
1 'polypeptide(L)'
;HILITGGSEVRRKFIDIIISQQDREYLQNLIRYNKAVEQRNKLLKSFQLYHYIDEVNLLIWEEQIALYGASVQKKRKAFFEEFKQPMNDFYQEISQNKEEVSLEYQTFEGDLLSLLKENREKDKVVGYTSVGVHKDDLIFSLKQMPIKTHASQGQQKTFLLALKLAQFDFLSKNMSIKPILLLD
;
A
#
# COMPACT_ATOMS: atom_id res chain seq x y z
N HIS A 1 -8.67 4.35 -14.36
CA HIS A 1 -7.41 4.31 -15.15
C HIS A 1 -6.18 4.65 -14.30
N ILE A 2 -6.29 5.64 -13.39
CA ILE A 2 -5.18 6.13 -12.55
C ILE A 2 -4.53 5.05 -11.65
N LEU A 3 -5.26 3.99 -11.25
CA LEU A 3 -4.71 2.87 -10.49
C LEU A 3 -3.64 2.10 -11.26
N ILE A 4 -3.79 1.99 -12.58
CA ILE A 4 -2.82 1.31 -13.45
C ILE A 4 -1.66 2.25 -13.80
N THR A 5 -1.97 3.47 -14.25
CA THR A 5 -0.98 4.39 -14.81
C THR A 5 -0.25 5.24 -13.76
N GLY A 6 -0.89 5.44 -12.61
CA GLY A 6 -0.35 6.22 -11.49
C GLY A 6 0.81 5.57 -10.74
N GLY A 7 1.36 6.30 -9.80
CA GLY A 7 2.42 5.81 -8.91
C GLY A 7 1.91 4.88 -7.80
N SER A 8 2.84 4.30 -7.04
CA SER A 8 2.54 3.43 -5.90
C SER A 8 1.64 4.08 -4.83
N GLU A 9 1.72 5.40 -4.67
CA GLU A 9 0.86 6.14 -3.73
C GLU A 9 -0.63 5.94 -4.03
N VAL A 10 -1.03 6.00 -5.31
CA VAL A 10 -2.43 5.81 -5.72
C VAL A 10 -2.90 4.40 -5.39
N ARG A 11 -2.05 3.41 -5.62
CA ARG A 11 -2.36 2.00 -5.33
C ARG A 11 -2.44 1.73 -3.83
N ARG A 12 -1.51 2.29 -3.02
CA ARG A 12 -1.61 2.23 -1.55
C ARG A 12 -2.89 2.88 -1.04
N LYS A 13 -3.23 4.08 -1.52
CA LYS A 13 -4.46 4.76 -1.14
C LYS A 13 -5.70 3.93 -1.45
N PHE A 14 -5.72 3.21 -2.55
CA PHE A 14 -6.83 2.32 -2.91
C PHE A 14 -7.04 1.23 -1.85
N ILE A 15 -5.99 0.48 -1.47
CA ILE A 15 -6.12 -0.55 -0.44
C ILE A 15 -6.40 0.03 0.95
N ASP A 16 -5.78 1.15 1.29
CA ASP A 16 -5.98 1.82 2.58
C ASP A 16 -7.43 2.25 2.77
N ILE A 17 -8.09 2.74 1.71
CA ILE A 17 -9.52 3.08 1.74
C ILE A 17 -10.37 1.84 2.00
N ILE A 18 -10.09 0.73 1.32
CA ILE A 18 -10.87 -0.51 1.47
C ILE A 18 -10.75 -1.05 2.90
N ILE A 19 -9.52 -1.20 3.39
CA ILE A 19 -9.28 -1.75 4.73
C ILE A 19 -9.86 -0.82 5.81
N SER A 20 -9.67 0.50 5.66
CA SER A 20 -10.13 1.48 6.65
C SER A 20 -11.66 1.55 6.80
N GLN A 21 -12.43 1.14 5.79
CA GLN A 21 -13.88 1.09 5.87
C GLN A 21 -14.38 -0.02 6.82
N GLN A 22 -13.57 -1.04 7.05
CA GLN A 22 -13.94 -2.20 7.87
C GLN A 22 -13.15 -2.28 9.18
N ASP A 23 -11.95 -1.73 9.21
CA ASP A 23 -11.03 -1.84 10.33
C ASP A 23 -10.62 -0.46 10.85
N ARG A 24 -11.32 -0.03 11.93
CA ARG A 24 -11.04 1.24 12.59
C ARG A 24 -9.65 1.27 13.23
N GLU A 25 -9.17 0.14 13.72
CA GLU A 25 -7.81 0.03 14.31
C GLU A 25 -6.75 0.25 13.23
N TYR A 26 -6.95 -0.35 12.05
CA TYR A 26 -6.09 -0.12 10.90
C TYR A 26 -6.00 1.38 10.55
N LEU A 27 -7.15 2.06 10.43
CA LEU A 27 -7.18 3.49 10.13
C LEU A 27 -6.41 4.31 11.17
N GLN A 28 -6.60 4.02 12.45
CA GLN A 28 -5.89 4.72 13.53
C GLN A 28 -4.38 4.48 13.47
N ASN A 29 -3.95 3.24 13.22
CA ASN A 29 -2.53 2.90 13.11
C ASN A 29 -1.90 3.53 11.86
N LEU A 30 -2.61 3.59 10.74
CA LEU A 30 -2.17 4.27 9.53
C LEU A 30 -1.97 5.79 9.76
N ILE A 31 -2.91 6.44 10.45
CA ILE A 31 -2.80 7.87 10.80
C ILE A 31 -1.58 8.12 11.70
N ARG A 32 -1.40 7.29 12.74
CA ARG A 32 -0.26 7.40 13.67
C ARG A 32 1.06 7.15 12.97
N TYR A 33 1.10 6.14 12.11
CA TYR A 33 2.25 5.84 11.28
C TYR A 33 2.65 7.03 10.40
N ASN A 34 1.71 7.58 9.65
CA ASN A 34 1.97 8.71 8.75
C ASN A 34 2.46 9.94 9.53
N LYS A 35 1.87 10.22 10.71
CA LYS A 35 2.33 11.29 11.60
C LYS A 35 3.77 11.05 12.07
N ALA A 36 4.11 9.83 12.47
CA ALA A 36 5.46 9.49 12.94
C ALA A 36 6.50 9.65 11.80
N VAL A 37 6.18 9.19 10.57
CA VAL A 37 7.02 9.42 9.39
C VAL A 37 7.21 10.91 9.11
N GLU A 38 6.14 11.71 9.18
CA GLU A 38 6.23 13.16 9.00
C GLU A 38 7.16 13.80 10.02
N GLN A 39 7.05 13.46 11.32
CA GLN A 39 7.90 14.01 12.37
C GLN A 39 9.36 13.58 12.19
N ARG A 40 9.62 12.31 11.88
CA ARG A 40 10.97 11.85 11.55
C ARG A 40 11.55 12.61 10.36
N ASN A 41 10.77 12.83 9.32
CA ASN A 41 11.23 13.59 8.15
C ASN A 41 11.54 15.06 8.47
N LYS A 42 10.82 15.68 9.43
CA LYS A 42 11.17 17.05 9.92
C LYS A 42 12.52 17.06 10.59
N LEU A 43 12.84 16.06 11.43
CA LEU A 43 14.17 15.94 12.06
C LEU A 43 15.28 15.73 11.03
N LEU A 44 15.06 14.87 10.03
CA LEU A 44 16.02 14.63 8.96
C LEU A 44 16.29 15.90 8.13
N LYS A 45 15.27 16.67 7.80
CA LYS A 45 15.41 17.95 7.11
C LYS A 45 16.12 18.99 7.97
N SER A 46 15.85 19.04 9.27
CA SER A 46 16.55 19.91 10.21
C SER A 46 18.04 19.59 10.26
N PHE A 47 18.40 18.30 10.23
CA PHE A 47 19.80 17.88 10.15
C PHE A 47 20.50 18.40 8.89
N GLN A 48 19.85 18.42 7.74
CA GLN A 48 20.42 18.96 6.51
C GLN A 48 20.77 20.46 6.62
N LEU A 49 20.01 21.20 7.45
CA LEU A 49 20.22 22.64 7.62
C LEU A 49 21.23 22.96 8.71
N TYR A 50 21.20 22.24 9.82
CA TYR A 50 21.94 22.58 11.04
C TYR A 50 23.04 21.58 11.39
N HIS A 51 23.19 20.49 10.65
CA HIS A 51 24.10 19.37 10.91
C HIS A 51 23.98 18.78 12.33
N TYR A 52 22.82 18.98 12.96
CA TYR A 52 22.48 18.46 14.26
C TYR A 52 21.13 17.75 14.22
N ILE A 53 21.03 16.60 14.87
CA ILE A 53 19.79 15.86 15.03
C ILE A 53 19.63 15.47 16.50
N ASP A 54 18.42 15.62 17.01
CA ASP A 54 18.04 15.08 18.31
C ASP A 54 17.84 13.58 18.20
N GLU A 55 18.89 12.81 18.55
CA GLU A 55 18.88 11.34 18.45
C GLU A 55 17.83 10.68 19.34
N VAL A 56 17.47 11.32 20.48
CA VAL A 56 16.42 10.80 21.37
C VAL A 56 15.06 10.92 20.70
N ASN A 57 14.73 12.10 20.21
CA ASN A 57 13.49 12.30 19.47
C ASN A 57 13.44 11.48 18.16
N LEU A 58 14.57 11.32 17.48
CA LEU A 58 14.66 10.47 16.29
C LEU A 58 14.27 9.01 16.64
N LEU A 59 14.84 8.47 17.71
CA LEU A 59 14.55 7.10 18.17
C LEU A 59 13.08 6.93 18.54
N ILE A 60 12.48 7.89 19.27
CA ILE A 60 11.06 7.85 19.63
C ILE A 60 10.17 7.72 18.39
N TRP A 61 10.45 8.50 17.36
CA TRP A 61 9.66 8.42 16.12
C TRP A 61 9.91 7.14 15.34
N GLU A 62 11.14 6.61 15.35
CA GLU A 62 11.47 5.32 14.73
C GLU A 62 10.74 4.16 15.41
N GLU A 63 10.67 4.14 16.74
CA GLU A 63 9.91 3.14 17.48
C GLU A 63 8.40 3.21 17.16
N GLN A 64 7.84 4.41 17.03
CA GLN A 64 6.44 4.57 16.62
C GLN A 64 6.21 4.14 15.18
N ILE A 65 7.13 4.48 14.25
CA ILE A 65 7.07 4.01 12.86
C ILE A 65 7.11 2.48 12.82
N ALA A 66 8.00 1.86 13.58
CA ALA A 66 8.12 0.40 13.63
C ALA A 66 6.85 -0.25 14.18
N LEU A 67 6.32 0.23 15.31
CA LEU A 67 5.13 -0.30 15.94
C LEU A 67 3.89 -0.23 15.03
N TYR A 68 3.57 0.96 14.53
CA TYR A 68 2.38 1.15 13.70
C TYR A 68 2.59 0.61 12.29
N GLY A 69 3.82 0.68 11.75
CA GLY A 69 4.17 0.14 10.45
C GLY A 69 4.02 -1.37 10.38
N ALA A 70 4.45 -2.10 11.41
CA ALA A 70 4.28 -3.56 11.49
C ALA A 70 2.79 -3.94 11.51
N SER A 71 1.96 -3.20 12.26
CA SER A 71 0.51 -3.43 12.30
C SER A 71 -0.14 -3.18 10.93
N VAL A 72 0.20 -2.06 10.27
CA VAL A 72 -0.31 -1.74 8.92
C VAL A 72 0.11 -2.79 7.91
N GLN A 73 1.40 -3.21 7.92
CA GLN A 73 1.90 -4.24 7.01
C GLN A 73 1.15 -5.56 7.18
N LYS A 74 0.97 -6.00 8.43
CA LYS A 74 0.25 -7.24 8.75
C LYS A 74 -1.17 -7.24 8.18
N LYS A 75 -1.91 -6.14 8.36
CA LYS A 75 -3.29 -5.99 7.87
C LYS A 75 -3.34 -5.92 6.33
N ARG A 76 -2.39 -5.22 5.69
CA ARG A 76 -2.30 -5.18 4.23
C ARG A 76 -1.97 -6.57 3.65
N LYS A 77 -1.04 -7.32 4.26
CA LYS A 77 -0.74 -8.70 3.84
C LYS A 77 -1.97 -9.59 3.94
N ALA A 78 -2.70 -9.55 5.07
CA ALA A 78 -3.93 -10.32 5.26
C ALA A 78 -5.00 -9.95 4.23
N PHE A 79 -5.27 -8.66 4.04
CA PHE A 79 -6.19 -8.18 3.01
C PHE A 79 -5.81 -8.70 1.62
N PHE A 80 -4.54 -8.68 1.29
CA PHE A 80 -4.07 -9.05 -0.03
C PHE A 80 -4.26 -10.55 -0.32
N GLU A 81 -4.04 -11.41 0.68
CA GLU A 81 -4.29 -12.85 0.56
C GLU A 81 -5.78 -13.16 0.31
N GLU A 82 -6.69 -12.41 0.96
CA GLU A 82 -8.13 -12.57 0.75
C GLU A 82 -8.61 -11.96 -0.57
N PHE A 83 -7.98 -10.87 -1.03
CA PHE A 83 -8.42 -10.10 -2.19
C PHE A 83 -7.95 -10.67 -3.53
N LYS A 84 -6.82 -11.32 -3.54
CA LYS A 84 -6.12 -11.81 -4.74
C LYS A 84 -6.97 -12.81 -5.55
N GLN A 85 -7.55 -13.80 -4.88
CA GLN A 85 -8.32 -14.84 -5.57
C GLN A 85 -9.63 -14.31 -6.16
N PRO A 86 -10.51 -13.61 -5.42
CA PRO A 86 -11.71 -13.00 -6.01
C PRO A 86 -11.43 -12.08 -7.20
N MET A 87 -10.35 -11.28 -7.11
CA MET A 87 -9.95 -10.41 -8.21
C MET A 87 -9.60 -11.21 -9.47
N ASN A 88 -8.85 -12.30 -9.33
CA ASN A 88 -8.50 -13.17 -10.44
C ASN A 88 -9.75 -13.86 -11.04
N ASP A 89 -10.65 -14.34 -10.18
CA ASP A 89 -11.89 -15.00 -10.63
C ASP A 89 -12.76 -14.06 -11.46
N PHE A 90 -12.98 -12.81 -10.99
CA PHE A 90 -13.71 -11.81 -11.78
C PHE A 90 -13.03 -11.47 -13.09
N TYR A 91 -11.70 -11.37 -13.09
CA TYR A 91 -10.99 -11.11 -14.34
C TYR A 91 -11.14 -12.26 -15.34
N GLN A 92 -11.02 -13.51 -14.89
CA GLN A 92 -11.20 -14.69 -15.74
C GLN A 92 -12.60 -14.76 -16.31
N GLU A 93 -13.63 -14.49 -15.50
CA GLU A 93 -15.03 -14.47 -15.95
C GLU A 93 -15.24 -13.43 -17.06
N ILE A 94 -14.79 -12.20 -16.86
CA ILE A 94 -14.96 -11.10 -17.83
C ILE A 94 -14.13 -11.37 -19.10
N SER A 95 -12.90 -11.86 -18.97
CA SER A 95 -12.00 -12.14 -20.09
C SER A 95 -12.30 -13.46 -20.80
N GLN A 96 -13.27 -14.24 -20.32
CA GLN A 96 -13.61 -15.58 -20.82
C GLN A 96 -12.42 -16.56 -20.75
N ASN A 97 -11.67 -16.53 -19.64
CA ASN A 97 -10.50 -17.36 -19.38
C ASN A 97 -9.36 -17.24 -20.43
N LYS A 98 -9.29 -16.13 -21.14
CA LYS A 98 -8.27 -15.95 -22.20
C LYS A 98 -6.90 -15.57 -21.65
N GLU A 99 -6.86 -15.02 -20.42
CA GLU A 99 -5.66 -14.41 -19.88
C GLU A 99 -5.61 -14.55 -18.37
N GLU A 100 -4.39 -14.67 -17.85
CA GLU A 100 -4.11 -14.75 -16.42
C GLU A 100 -3.57 -13.40 -15.92
N VAL A 101 -4.12 -12.92 -14.81
CA VAL A 101 -3.63 -11.74 -14.11
C VAL A 101 -3.00 -12.15 -12.80
N SER A 102 -2.00 -11.40 -12.37
CA SER A 102 -1.41 -11.55 -11.05
C SER A 102 -1.31 -10.21 -10.34
N LEU A 103 -1.50 -10.30 -9.02
CA LEU A 103 -1.33 -9.21 -8.09
C LEU A 103 -0.24 -9.61 -7.10
N GLU A 104 0.72 -8.73 -6.91
CA GLU A 104 1.79 -8.90 -5.93
C GLU A 104 1.84 -7.69 -5.00
N TYR A 105 1.94 -7.93 -3.71
CA TYR A 105 2.16 -6.88 -2.72
C TYR A 105 3.63 -6.85 -2.34
N GLN A 106 4.31 -5.80 -2.73
CA GLN A 106 5.71 -5.56 -2.41
C GLN A 106 5.82 -4.68 -1.17
N THR A 107 6.52 -5.17 -0.17
CA THR A 107 6.75 -4.49 1.10
C THR A 107 8.15 -4.84 1.62
N PHE A 108 8.60 -4.11 2.65
CA PHE A 108 9.87 -4.44 3.32
C PHE A 108 9.79 -5.79 4.04
N GLU A 109 10.95 -6.40 4.24
CA GLU A 109 11.09 -7.62 5.03
C GLU A 109 11.99 -7.38 6.25
N GLY A 110 11.77 -8.17 7.31
CA GLY A 110 12.52 -8.06 8.56
C GLY A 110 11.93 -7.05 9.56
N ASP A 111 12.73 -6.72 10.56
CA ASP A 111 12.34 -5.79 11.62
C ASP A 111 12.45 -4.33 11.15
N LEU A 112 11.33 -3.61 11.17
CA LEU A 112 11.28 -2.23 10.65
C LEU A 112 12.15 -1.27 11.47
N LEU A 113 12.28 -1.48 12.80
CA LEU A 113 13.13 -0.62 13.62
C LEU A 113 14.60 -0.76 13.24
N SER A 114 15.05 -1.99 13.02
CA SER A 114 16.41 -2.29 12.56
C SER A 114 16.66 -1.66 11.20
N LEU A 115 15.75 -1.83 10.26
CA LEU A 115 15.84 -1.21 8.92
C LEU A 115 15.90 0.32 8.97
N LEU A 116 15.13 0.97 9.85
CA LEU A 116 15.18 2.42 10.02
C LEU A 116 16.55 2.88 10.55
N LYS A 117 17.12 2.15 11.53
CA LYS A 117 18.45 2.43 12.07
C LYS A 117 19.56 2.25 11.04
N GLU A 118 19.51 1.18 10.28
CA GLU A 118 20.47 0.89 9.20
C GLU A 118 20.46 1.96 8.09
N ASN A 119 19.27 2.51 7.80
CA ASN A 119 19.12 3.54 6.76
C ASN A 119 19.30 4.97 7.27
N ARG A 120 19.63 5.22 8.55
CA ARG A 120 19.73 6.58 9.12
C ARG A 120 20.65 7.50 8.34
N GLU A 121 21.86 7.05 8.02
CA GLU A 121 22.85 7.88 7.31
C GLU A 121 22.37 8.23 5.91
N LYS A 122 21.80 7.29 5.20
CA LYS A 122 21.16 7.55 3.90
C LYS A 122 20.01 8.55 4.04
N ASP A 123 19.14 8.35 5.03
CA ASP A 123 17.95 9.18 5.25
C ASP A 123 18.33 10.61 5.66
N LYS A 124 19.43 10.80 6.42
CA LYS A 124 20.01 12.13 6.72
C LYS A 124 20.43 12.87 5.45
N VAL A 125 21.04 12.16 4.50
CA VAL A 125 21.47 12.75 3.22
C VAL A 125 20.27 13.14 2.35
N VAL A 126 19.26 12.25 2.22
CA VAL A 126 18.11 12.52 1.34
C VAL A 126 17.01 13.35 2.00
N GLY A 127 17.03 13.49 3.34
CA GLY A 127 16.07 14.30 4.10
C GLY A 127 14.69 13.68 4.28
N TYR A 128 14.54 12.36 4.05
CA TYR A 128 13.29 11.65 4.24
C TYR A 128 13.50 10.17 4.56
N THR A 129 12.48 9.56 5.15
CA THR A 129 12.45 8.13 5.49
C THR A 129 12.34 7.28 4.23
N SER A 130 13.33 6.42 3.99
CA SER A 130 13.45 5.62 2.76
C SER A 130 12.87 4.21 2.85
N VAL A 131 12.50 3.73 4.05
CA VAL A 131 11.98 2.37 4.29
C VAL A 131 10.69 2.43 5.12
N GLY A 132 9.79 1.46 4.89
CA GLY A 132 8.53 1.31 5.62
C GLY A 132 7.30 1.26 4.71
N VAL A 133 6.10 1.08 5.28
CA VAL A 133 4.85 0.82 4.54
C VAL A 133 4.40 1.96 3.60
N HIS A 134 4.95 3.16 3.76
CA HIS A 134 4.75 4.26 2.80
C HIS A 134 5.57 4.10 1.50
N LYS A 135 6.44 3.10 1.44
CA LYS A 135 7.21 2.70 0.24
C LYS A 135 6.67 1.45 -0.43
N ASP A 136 5.70 0.77 0.19
CA ASP A 136 5.06 -0.41 -0.40
C ASP A 136 4.48 -0.14 -1.79
N ASP A 137 4.38 -1.19 -2.60
CA ASP A 137 3.69 -1.11 -3.88
C ASP A 137 2.82 -2.34 -4.15
N LEU A 138 1.88 -2.18 -5.08
CA LEU A 138 1.07 -3.23 -5.66
C LEU A 138 1.46 -3.39 -7.12
N ILE A 139 1.98 -4.53 -7.46
CA ILE A 139 2.37 -4.84 -8.84
C ILE A 139 1.21 -5.59 -9.50
N PHE A 140 0.77 -5.05 -10.62
CA PHE A 140 -0.28 -5.62 -11.45
C PHE A 140 0.34 -6.16 -12.73
N SER A 141 0.16 -7.46 -12.97
CA SER A 141 0.70 -8.13 -14.16
C SER A 141 -0.37 -8.89 -14.93
N LEU A 142 -0.21 -8.93 -16.24
CA LEU A 142 -0.97 -9.74 -17.19
C LEU A 142 0.02 -10.64 -17.93
N LYS A 143 -0.17 -11.97 -17.82
CA LYS A 143 0.77 -12.94 -18.41
C LYS A 143 2.23 -12.66 -17.97
N GLN A 144 2.44 -12.37 -16.71
CA GLN A 144 3.72 -12.03 -16.09
C GLN A 144 4.37 -10.71 -16.57
N MET A 145 3.66 -9.91 -17.38
CA MET A 145 4.13 -8.62 -17.86
C MET A 145 3.37 -7.47 -17.19
N PRO A 146 4.03 -6.34 -16.85
CA PRO A 146 3.36 -5.23 -16.21
C PRO A 146 2.17 -4.70 -17.02
N ILE A 147 0.99 -4.63 -16.42
CA ILE A 147 -0.25 -4.16 -17.09
C ILE A 147 -0.08 -2.75 -17.65
N LYS A 148 0.64 -1.88 -16.93
CA LYS A 148 0.83 -0.49 -17.32
C LYS A 148 1.42 -0.32 -18.72
N THR A 149 2.33 -1.20 -19.12
CA THR A 149 3.12 -1.08 -20.37
C THR A 149 2.75 -2.07 -21.45
N HIS A 150 2.13 -3.20 -21.07
CA HIS A 150 1.90 -4.31 -22.00
C HIS A 150 0.43 -4.60 -22.29
N ALA A 151 -0.49 -4.14 -21.42
CA ALA A 151 -1.91 -4.39 -21.63
C ALA A 151 -2.54 -3.37 -22.59
N SER A 152 -3.38 -3.86 -23.49
CA SER A 152 -4.22 -3.01 -24.34
C SER A 152 -5.20 -2.20 -23.49
N GLN A 153 -5.80 -1.16 -24.07
CA GLN A 153 -6.82 -0.35 -23.36
C GLN A 153 -8.01 -1.20 -22.93
N GLY A 154 -8.43 -2.16 -23.73
CA GLY A 154 -9.50 -3.10 -23.37
C GLY A 154 -9.14 -3.97 -22.17
N GLN A 155 -7.93 -4.55 -22.16
CA GLN A 155 -7.41 -5.34 -21.04
C GLN A 155 -7.30 -4.53 -19.76
N GLN A 156 -6.84 -3.27 -19.84
CA GLN A 156 -6.78 -2.36 -18.70
C GLN A 156 -8.18 -2.06 -18.13
N LYS A 157 -9.20 -1.85 -18.99
CA LYS A 157 -10.59 -1.65 -18.56
C LYS A 157 -11.15 -2.90 -17.89
N THR A 158 -10.93 -4.07 -18.48
CA THR A 158 -11.34 -5.37 -17.89
C THR A 158 -10.71 -5.55 -16.51
N PHE A 159 -9.41 -5.26 -16.38
CA PHE A 159 -8.71 -5.34 -15.10
C PHE A 159 -9.30 -4.40 -14.05
N LEU A 160 -9.58 -3.15 -14.41
CA LEU A 160 -10.17 -2.17 -13.49
C LEU A 160 -11.59 -2.58 -13.07
N LEU A 161 -12.38 -3.15 -13.99
CA LEU A 161 -13.70 -3.67 -13.67
C LEU A 161 -13.63 -4.84 -12.69
N ALA A 162 -12.77 -5.83 -12.95
CA ALA A 162 -12.53 -6.96 -12.06
C ALA A 162 -12.07 -6.49 -10.67
N LEU A 163 -11.17 -5.50 -10.61
CA LEU A 163 -10.69 -4.90 -9.36
C LEU A 163 -11.84 -4.24 -8.56
N LYS A 164 -12.77 -3.57 -9.25
CA LYS A 164 -13.94 -2.96 -8.62
C LYS A 164 -14.97 -3.99 -8.13
N LEU A 165 -15.17 -5.05 -8.89
CA LEU A 165 -16.03 -6.17 -8.47
C LEU A 165 -15.44 -6.89 -7.25
N ALA A 166 -14.14 -7.14 -7.24
CA ALA A 166 -13.46 -7.72 -6.08
C ALA A 166 -13.52 -6.80 -4.85
N GLN A 167 -13.39 -5.49 -5.03
CA GLN A 167 -13.59 -4.50 -3.95
C GLN A 167 -15.02 -4.60 -3.39
N PHE A 168 -16.02 -4.64 -4.26
CA PHE A 168 -17.42 -4.75 -3.85
C PHE A 168 -17.69 -6.06 -3.10
N ASP A 169 -17.19 -7.19 -3.62
CA ASP A 169 -17.34 -8.51 -2.99
C ASP A 169 -16.70 -8.53 -1.60
N PHE A 170 -15.46 -8.04 -1.48
CA PHE A 170 -14.75 -7.96 -0.21
C PHE A 170 -15.51 -7.11 0.82
N LEU A 171 -15.98 -5.92 0.42
CA LEU A 171 -16.75 -5.05 1.30
C LEU A 171 -18.10 -5.67 1.69
N SER A 172 -18.79 -6.32 0.75
CA SER A 172 -20.09 -6.96 0.99
C SER A 172 -20.02 -8.12 1.97
N LYS A 173 -18.92 -8.87 2.00
CA LYS A 173 -18.70 -9.99 2.92
C LYS A 173 -18.44 -9.52 4.36
N ASN A 174 -17.85 -8.36 4.52
CA ASN A 174 -17.30 -7.92 5.79
C ASN A 174 -18.06 -6.73 6.42
N MET A 175 -19.09 -6.19 5.75
CA MET A 175 -19.90 -5.07 6.26
C MET A 175 -21.33 -5.50 6.55
N SER A 176 -21.91 -4.97 7.64
CA SER A 176 -23.32 -5.19 7.99
C SER A 176 -24.30 -4.51 7.00
N ILE A 177 -23.87 -3.42 6.37
CA ILE A 177 -24.62 -2.69 5.34
C ILE A 177 -24.02 -3.05 3.98
N LYS A 178 -24.86 -3.58 3.07
CA LYS A 178 -24.41 -3.92 1.73
C LYS A 178 -24.04 -2.64 0.95
N PRO A 179 -22.84 -2.58 0.39
CA PRO A 179 -22.44 -1.46 -0.47
C PRO A 179 -23.25 -1.45 -1.77
N ILE A 180 -23.33 -0.30 -2.43
CA ILE A 180 -23.90 -0.14 -3.77
C ILE A 180 -22.75 0.06 -4.74
N LEU A 181 -22.70 -0.77 -5.79
CA LEU A 181 -21.73 -0.61 -6.86
C LEU A 181 -22.35 0.22 -8.00
N LEU A 182 -21.72 1.36 -8.29
CA LEU A 182 -22.05 2.20 -9.45
C LEU A 182 -20.96 1.98 -10.50
N LEU A 183 -21.37 1.57 -11.69
CA LEU A 183 -20.48 1.39 -12.86
C LEU A 183 -20.86 2.45 -13.90
N ASP A 184 -19.89 3.30 -14.27
CA ASP A 184 -19.99 4.30 -15.34
C ASP A 184 -19.45 3.75 -16.67
#